data_cdadf322b06e08cb40884397d20eb9a4
#
_entry.id   cdadf322b06e08cb40884397d20eb9a4
#
_cell.length_a   1.000
_cell.length_b   1.000
_cell.length_c   1.000
_cell.angle_alpha   90.00
_cell.angle_beta   90.00
_cell.angle_gamma   90.00
#
_symmetry.space_group_name_H-M   'P 1'
#
loop_
_entity.id
_entity.type
_entity.pdbx_description
1 polymer ?
#
loop_
_entity_poly.entity_id
_entity_poly.type
_entity_poly.pdbx_seq_one_letter_code
_entity_poly.pdbx_strand_id
1 'polypeptide(L)'
;MIVHVVLFSPKPDLSESDRRKVLDALAAAATGIPSIRRLRVGKRVKHGLPGYEQAMRDDYEFAVMIEFDDVEGLKAYLRHPAHAAAGHHFTASASKALAYDYEVSESLITDH
;
A
#
# COMPACT_ATOMS: atom_id res chain seq x y z
N MET A 1 16.17 5.29 2.16
CA MET A 1 14.75 5.14 2.57
C MET A 1 14.14 4.00 1.79
N ILE A 2 13.36 3.18 2.44
CA ILE A 2 12.62 2.09 1.80
C ILE A 2 11.15 2.47 1.70
N VAL A 3 10.54 2.22 0.54
CA VAL A 3 9.11 2.44 0.34
C VAL A 3 8.46 1.10 -0.01
N HIS A 4 7.51 0.70 0.81
CA HIS A 4 6.66 -0.47 0.58
C HIS A 4 5.40 0.01 -0.12
N VAL A 5 5.16 -0.48 -1.34
CA VAL A 5 4.02 -0.06 -2.17
C VAL A 5 3.07 -1.24 -2.32
N VAL A 6 1.85 -1.05 -1.89
CA VAL A 6 0.76 -2.04 -2.07
C VAL A 6 -0.27 -1.43 -2.99
N LEU A 7 -0.54 -2.10 -4.10
CA LEU A 7 -1.65 -1.76 -4.98
C LEU A 7 -2.76 -2.77 -4.76
N PHE A 8 -3.99 -2.29 -4.60
CA PHE A 8 -5.11 -3.20 -4.37
C PHE A 8 -6.44 -2.66 -4.86
N SER A 9 -7.35 -3.57 -5.14
CA SER A 9 -8.74 -3.26 -5.41
C SER A 9 -9.62 -4.06 -4.44
N PRO A 10 -10.54 -3.40 -3.72
CA PRO A 10 -11.50 -4.10 -2.87
C PRO A 10 -12.42 -5.00 -3.70
N LYS A 11 -13.01 -5.98 -3.06
CA LYS A 11 -14.09 -6.76 -3.67
C LYS A 11 -15.25 -5.82 -4.02
N PRO A 12 -15.90 -5.99 -5.19
CA PRO A 12 -16.96 -5.07 -5.62
C PRO A 12 -18.17 -5.03 -4.69
N ASP A 13 -18.45 -6.13 -4.00
CA ASP A 13 -19.59 -6.28 -3.10
C ASP A 13 -19.27 -5.96 -1.64
N LEU A 14 -18.08 -5.39 -1.39
CA LEU A 14 -17.65 -5.07 -0.04
C LEU A 14 -18.51 -3.96 0.55
N SER A 15 -19.06 -4.19 1.74
CA SER A 15 -19.87 -3.20 2.45
C SER A 15 -19.02 -2.01 2.89
N GLU A 16 -19.67 -0.88 3.18
CA GLU A 16 -18.97 0.29 3.76
C GLU A 16 -18.34 -0.04 5.11
N SER A 17 -19.00 -0.86 5.91
CA SER A 17 -18.48 -1.31 7.19
C SER A 17 -17.17 -2.10 7.01
N ASP A 18 -17.12 -2.99 6.04
CA ASP A 18 -15.91 -3.77 5.76
C ASP A 18 -14.79 -2.91 5.16
N ARG A 19 -15.14 -1.95 4.32
CA ARG A 19 -14.18 -0.95 3.80
C ARG A 19 -13.56 -0.16 4.95
N ARG A 20 -14.37 0.26 5.91
CA ARG A 20 -13.93 0.99 7.10
C ARG A 20 -12.97 0.14 7.94
N LYS A 21 -13.22 -1.15 8.08
CA LYS A 21 -12.33 -2.07 8.81
C LYS A 21 -10.94 -2.13 8.20
N VAL A 22 -10.84 -2.11 6.87
CA VAL A 22 -9.54 -2.08 6.19
C VAL A 22 -8.80 -0.80 6.51
N LEU A 23 -9.48 0.35 6.42
CA LEU A 23 -8.88 1.65 6.75
C LEU A 23 -8.45 1.74 8.21
N ASP A 24 -9.29 1.24 9.12
CA ASP A 24 -8.98 1.21 10.56
C ASP A 24 -7.77 0.32 10.86
N ALA A 25 -7.65 -0.81 10.16
CA ALA A 25 -6.49 -1.70 10.31
C ALA A 25 -5.21 -1.01 9.82
N LEU A 26 -5.26 -0.26 8.71
CA LEU A 26 -4.12 0.51 8.22
C LEU A 26 -3.72 1.61 9.21
N ALA A 27 -4.71 2.33 9.77
CA ALA A 27 -4.45 3.36 10.76
C ALA A 27 -3.83 2.78 12.03
N ALA A 28 -4.32 1.63 12.49
CA ALA A 28 -3.77 0.92 13.64
C ALA A 28 -2.31 0.49 13.39
N ALA A 29 -2.02 -0.02 12.20
CA ALA A 29 -0.66 -0.38 11.83
C ALA A 29 0.27 0.84 11.83
N ALA A 30 -0.19 1.97 11.29
CA ALA A 30 0.60 3.20 11.22
C ALA A 30 0.99 3.72 12.61
N THR A 31 0.12 3.56 13.60
CA THR A 31 0.37 4.03 14.97
C THR A 31 1.00 2.97 15.86
N GLY A 32 0.79 1.68 15.54
CA GLY A 32 1.22 0.57 16.39
C GLY A 32 2.57 -0.05 16.02
N ILE A 33 3.12 0.27 14.85
CA ILE A 33 4.40 -0.28 14.39
C ILE A 33 5.45 0.82 14.38
N PRO A 34 6.41 0.80 15.34
CA PRO A 34 7.35 1.92 15.52
C PRO A 34 8.27 2.18 14.32
N SER A 35 8.54 1.18 13.49
CA SER A 35 9.45 1.34 12.33
C SER A 35 8.83 2.10 11.17
N ILE A 36 7.51 2.28 11.16
CA ILE A 36 6.84 3.06 10.12
C ILE A 36 7.12 4.55 10.33
N ARG A 37 7.69 5.19 9.32
CA ARG A 37 7.93 6.64 9.33
C ARG A 37 6.76 7.42 8.77
N ARG A 38 6.12 6.88 7.74
CA ARG A 38 5.00 7.53 7.08
C ARG A 38 4.14 6.47 6.38
N LEU A 39 2.82 6.62 6.49
CA LEU A 39 1.87 5.79 5.76
C LEU A 39 0.88 6.70 5.05
N ARG A 40 0.74 6.49 3.75
CA ARG A 40 -0.21 7.25 2.93
C ARG A 40 -1.04 6.29 2.09
N VAL A 41 -2.31 6.66 1.88
CA VAL A 41 -3.22 5.92 1.00
C VAL A 41 -3.64 6.85 -0.13
N GLY A 42 -3.47 6.39 -1.36
CA GLY A 42 -3.91 7.11 -2.54
C GLY A 42 -5.01 6.37 -3.26
N LYS A 43 -5.91 7.12 -3.88
CA LYS A 43 -6.93 6.59 -4.77
C LYS A 43 -6.51 6.85 -6.22
N ARG A 44 -6.69 5.86 -7.09
CA ARG A 44 -6.33 5.99 -8.50
C ARG A 44 -7.09 7.14 -9.15
N VAL A 45 -6.36 7.97 -9.89
CA VAL A 45 -6.94 9.04 -10.71
C VAL A 45 -7.02 8.56 -12.16
N LYS A 46 -8.20 8.68 -12.75
CA LYS A 46 -8.42 8.38 -14.16
C LYS A 46 -8.68 9.70 -14.88
N HIS A 47 -7.70 10.16 -15.65
CA HIS A 47 -7.75 11.47 -16.32
C HIS A 47 -8.33 11.40 -17.73
N GLY A 48 -8.47 10.19 -18.32
CA GLY A 48 -9.12 10.01 -19.61
C GLY A 48 -8.28 10.33 -20.84
N LEU A 49 -7.00 10.67 -20.68
CA LEU A 49 -6.15 10.93 -21.84
C LEU A 49 -5.91 9.63 -22.62
N PRO A 50 -5.98 9.70 -23.98
CA PRO A 50 -5.80 8.52 -24.80
C PRO A 50 -4.45 7.84 -24.58
N GLY A 51 -4.47 6.51 -24.51
CA GLY A 51 -3.24 5.72 -24.40
C GLY A 51 -2.68 5.55 -22.99
N TYR A 52 -3.39 6.01 -21.95
CA TYR A 52 -2.96 5.88 -20.55
C TYR A 52 -3.73 4.80 -19.81
N GLU A 53 -4.84 5.12 -19.16
CA GLU A 53 -5.57 4.11 -18.37
C GLU A 53 -5.96 2.89 -19.21
N GLN A 54 -6.35 3.13 -20.46
CA GLN A 54 -6.78 2.07 -21.36
C GLN A 54 -5.66 1.12 -21.74
N ALA A 55 -4.40 1.58 -21.67
CA ALA A 55 -3.23 0.75 -21.96
C ALA A 55 -2.84 -0.15 -20.81
N MET A 56 -3.32 0.14 -19.59
CA MET A 56 -3.01 -0.65 -18.40
C MET A 56 -3.86 -1.91 -18.38
N ARG A 57 -3.19 -3.04 -18.20
CA ARG A 57 -3.84 -4.35 -18.13
C ARG A 57 -4.72 -4.50 -16.91
N ASP A 58 -4.25 -3.99 -15.77
CA ASP A 58 -4.93 -4.12 -14.50
C ASP A 58 -5.31 -2.75 -13.94
N ASP A 59 -6.40 -2.74 -13.21
CA ASP A 59 -6.90 -1.55 -12.52
C ASP A 59 -6.86 -1.80 -11.02
N TYR A 60 -6.01 -1.04 -10.31
CA TYR A 60 -5.93 -1.07 -8.85
C TYR A 60 -6.49 0.24 -8.33
N GLU A 61 -7.58 0.17 -7.57
CA GLU A 61 -8.29 1.34 -7.08
C GLU A 61 -7.47 2.15 -6.07
N PHE A 62 -6.67 1.46 -5.25
CA PHE A 62 -5.91 2.10 -4.18
C PHE A 62 -4.44 1.73 -4.21
N ALA A 63 -3.63 2.67 -3.70
CA ALA A 63 -2.22 2.45 -3.42
C ALA A 63 -1.95 2.80 -1.95
N VAL A 64 -1.24 1.92 -1.24
CA VAL A 64 -0.73 2.21 0.11
C VAL A 64 0.77 2.34 -0.01
N MET A 65 1.31 3.44 0.49
CA MET A 65 2.75 3.71 0.47
C MET A 65 3.23 3.86 1.88
N ILE A 66 4.15 2.98 2.29
CA ILE A 66 4.69 2.96 3.65
C ILE A 66 6.19 3.17 3.58
N GLU A 67 6.69 4.16 4.32
CA GLU A 67 8.10 4.54 4.32
C GLU A 67 8.80 4.05 5.58
N PHE A 68 10.01 3.52 5.39
CA PHE A 68 10.91 3.07 6.46
C PHE A 68 12.29 3.68 6.24
N ASP A 69 13.06 3.85 7.32
CA ASP A 69 14.42 4.37 7.22
C ASP A 69 15.34 3.41 6.46
N ASP A 70 15.16 2.10 6.67
CA ASP A 70 16.04 1.06 6.13
C ASP A 70 15.31 -0.28 6.00
N VAL A 71 16.01 -1.26 5.46
CA VAL A 71 15.48 -2.62 5.27
C VAL A 71 15.11 -3.29 6.60
N GLU A 72 15.85 -3.01 7.67
CA GLU A 72 15.55 -3.58 8.98
C GLU A 72 14.20 -3.06 9.50
N GLY A 73 13.88 -1.79 9.25
CA GLY A 73 12.57 -1.23 9.57
C GLY A 73 11.43 -1.91 8.81
N LEU A 74 11.64 -2.19 7.52
CA LEU A 74 10.70 -2.95 6.70
C LEU A 74 10.50 -4.35 7.26
N LYS A 75 11.59 -5.06 7.59
CA LYS A 75 11.50 -6.41 8.16
C LYS A 75 10.76 -6.42 9.50
N ALA A 76 11.01 -5.43 10.35
CA ALA A 76 10.31 -5.30 11.63
C ALA A 76 8.80 -5.12 11.41
N TYR A 77 8.41 -4.32 10.41
CA TYR A 77 7.01 -4.18 10.00
C TYR A 77 6.41 -5.52 9.54
N LEU A 78 7.09 -6.21 8.64
CA LEU A 78 6.58 -7.48 8.09
C LEU A 78 6.42 -8.58 9.13
N ARG A 79 7.22 -8.54 10.20
CA ARG A 79 7.17 -9.51 11.32
C ARG A 79 6.22 -9.08 12.43
N HIS A 80 5.74 -7.85 12.41
CA HIS A 80 4.92 -7.32 13.51
C HIS A 80 3.53 -7.94 13.53
N PRO A 81 2.97 -8.26 14.72
CA PRO A 81 1.61 -8.82 14.82
C PRO A 81 0.53 -7.93 14.18
N ALA A 82 0.68 -6.61 14.26
CA ALA A 82 -0.26 -5.68 13.64
C ALA A 82 -0.25 -5.78 12.10
N HIS A 83 0.89 -6.11 11.49
CA HIS A 83 0.97 -6.38 10.05
C HIS A 83 0.21 -7.67 9.70
N ALA A 84 0.36 -8.71 10.49
CA ALA A 84 -0.37 -9.96 10.27
C ALA A 84 -1.89 -9.73 10.33
N ALA A 85 -2.36 -8.94 11.30
CA ALA A 85 -3.77 -8.60 11.43
C ALA A 85 -4.27 -7.78 10.23
N ALA A 86 -3.51 -6.76 9.81
CA ALA A 86 -3.84 -5.96 8.64
C ALA A 86 -3.84 -6.80 7.36
N GLY A 87 -2.85 -7.68 7.20
CA GLY A 87 -2.76 -8.59 6.06
C GLY A 87 -3.96 -9.52 5.96
N HIS A 88 -4.47 -9.99 7.09
CA HIS A 88 -5.67 -10.81 7.12
C HIS A 88 -6.90 -10.06 6.58
N HIS A 89 -7.11 -8.82 7.01
CA HIS A 89 -8.19 -7.98 6.49
C HIS A 89 -8.01 -7.71 5.00
N PHE A 90 -6.80 -7.44 4.57
CA PHE A 90 -6.48 -7.23 3.15
C PHE A 90 -6.85 -8.44 2.31
N THR A 91 -6.40 -9.62 2.70
CA THR A 91 -6.67 -10.87 1.99
C THR A 91 -8.16 -11.15 1.89
N ALA A 92 -8.91 -10.90 2.97
CA ALA A 92 -10.35 -11.13 3.01
C ALA A 92 -11.14 -10.12 2.16
N SER A 93 -10.63 -8.88 2.01
CA SER A 93 -11.37 -7.75 1.44
C SER A 93 -10.95 -7.38 0.03
N ALA A 94 -9.78 -7.80 -0.45
CA ALA A 94 -9.29 -7.46 -1.77
C ALA A 94 -9.69 -8.47 -2.83
N SER A 95 -10.08 -7.98 -4.01
CA SER A 95 -10.26 -8.82 -5.20
C SER A 95 -8.92 -9.14 -5.83
N LYS A 96 -7.97 -8.22 -5.78
CA LYS A 96 -6.59 -8.39 -6.22
C LYS A 96 -5.67 -7.41 -5.48
N ALA A 97 -4.43 -7.83 -5.26
CA ALA A 97 -3.43 -7.01 -4.62
C ALA A 97 -2.04 -7.44 -5.05
N LEU A 98 -1.10 -6.51 -5.03
CA LEU A 98 0.32 -6.80 -5.17
C LEU A 98 1.13 -5.84 -4.30
N ALA A 99 2.33 -6.25 -3.91
CA ALA A 99 3.20 -5.45 -3.07
C ALA A 99 4.65 -5.58 -3.53
N TYR A 100 5.33 -4.45 -3.60
CA TYR A 100 6.74 -4.37 -3.93
C TYR A 100 7.44 -3.39 -3.02
N ASP A 101 8.73 -3.65 -2.77
CA ASP A 101 9.57 -2.80 -1.95
C ASP A 101 10.66 -2.16 -2.80
N TYR A 102 10.88 -0.85 -2.59
CA TYR A 102 11.85 -0.09 -3.35
C TYR A 102 12.76 0.69 -2.42
N GLU A 103 14.05 0.71 -2.77
CA GLU A 103 14.97 1.67 -2.16
C GLU A 103 14.88 2.98 -2.95
N VAL A 104 14.60 4.08 -2.24
CA VAL A 104 14.42 5.39 -2.86
C VAL A 104 15.62 6.26 -2.49
N SER A 105 16.26 6.83 -3.53
CA SER A 105 17.39 7.73 -3.38
C SER A 105 17.29 8.83 -4.44
N GLU A 106 17.39 10.07 -4.01
CA GLU A 106 17.39 11.22 -4.93
C GLU A 106 18.60 11.21 -5.85
N SER A 107 19.73 10.64 -5.38
CA SER A 107 20.95 10.57 -6.19
C SER A 107 20.79 9.72 -7.44
N LEU A 108 19.88 8.73 -7.44
CA LEU A 108 19.61 7.91 -8.62
C LEU A 108 19.03 8.73 -9.78
N ILE A 109 18.32 9.80 -9.48
CA ILE A 109 17.76 10.70 -10.49
C ILE A 109 18.85 11.50 -11.18
N THR A 110 19.84 11.95 -10.43
CA THR A 110 20.95 12.76 -10.96
C THR A 110 22.01 11.93 -11.65
N ASP A 111 22.10 10.63 -11.36
CA ASP A 111 23.08 9.72 -11.94
C ASP A 111 22.66 9.18 -13.32
N HIS A 112 21.46 9.50 -13.75
CA HIS A 112 20.99 9.20 -15.08
C HIS A 112 21.54 10.20 -16.08
#